data_afb365c17c302c09be43494128667837
#
_entry.id   afb365c17c302c09be43494128667837
#
_cell.length_a   1.000
_cell.length_b   1.000
_cell.length_c   1.000
_cell.angle_alpha   90.00
_cell.angle_beta   90.00
_cell.angle_gamma   90.00
#
_symmetry.space_group_name_H-M   'P 1'
#
loop_
_entity.id
_entity.type
_entity.pdbx_description
1 polymer ?
#
loop_
_entity_poly.entity_id
_entity_poly.type
_entity_poly.pdbx_seq_one_letter_code
_entity_poly.pdbx_strand_id
1 'polypeptide(L)'
;MSETLLFLRQLISRPLQVSAMAPSSRFLGKAMAKDLGPHTGRVVDFGPCTGRLTQGILNAGVRPENLTLFEMNPEFVAHLRARFPGVTVHLAGAETSPQTVEKGVGAVVSGVPLLSMPMALRRSIMESAFQILGPDGFYVQFTYGPRPALEEAQLQSLGLVWKQTAYVPLNLPPARVHTFRRA
;
A
#
# COMPACT_ATOMS: atom_id res chain seq x y z
N MET A 1 10.49 -20.15 4.85
CA MET A 1 9.11 -20.57 4.44
C MET A 1 8.82 -19.83 3.14
N SER A 2 8.26 -20.49 2.10
CA SER A 2 7.98 -19.77 0.85
C SER A 2 6.82 -18.79 1.03
N GLU A 3 6.84 -17.65 0.32
CA GLU A 3 5.76 -16.66 0.33
C GLU A 3 4.39 -17.29 0.01
N THR A 4 4.39 -18.21 -0.94
CA THR A 4 3.19 -18.95 -1.35
C THR A 4 2.63 -19.79 -0.20
N LEU A 5 3.50 -20.44 0.60
CA LEU A 5 3.07 -21.27 1.72
C LEU A 5 2.52 -20.40 2.86
N LEU A 6 3.15 -19.27 3.16
CA LEU A 6 2.66 -18.31 4.15
C LEU A 6 1.28 -17.76 3.74
N PHE A 7 1.13 -17.38 2.47
CA PHE A 7 -0.13 -16.90 1.92
C PHE A 7 -1.23 -17.98 1.97
N LEU A 8 -0.94 -19.22 1.55
CA LEU A 8 -1.89 -20.33 1.61
C LEU A 8 -2.33 -20.64 3.04
N ARG A 9 -1.40 -20.61 4.00
CA ARG A 9 -1.72 -20.80 5.42
C ARG A 9 -2.67 -19.73 5.94
N GLN A 10 -2.44 -18.46 5.60
CA GLN A 10 -3.33 -17.35 5.98
C GLN A 10 -4.70 -17.44 5.27
N LEU A 11 -4.72 -17.88 4.01
CA LEU A 11 -5.96 -18.10 3.27
C LEU A 11 -6.84 -19.16 3.94
N ILE A 12 -6.25 -20.25 4.46
CA ILE A 12 -6.96 -21.33 5.16
C ILE A 12 -7.44 -20.85 6.54
N SER A 13 -6.61 -20.10 7.27
CA SER A 13 -6.93 -19.66 8.65
C SER A 13 -7.89 -18.49 8.70
N ARG A 14 -7.90 -17.60 7.69
CA ARG A 14 -8.75 -16.40 7.65
C ARG A 14 -9.20 -16.06 6.22
N PRO A 15 -10.04 -16.90 5.61
CA PRO A 15 -10.36 -16.79 4.18
C PRO A 15 -10.98 -15.44 3.77
N LEU A 16 -11.80 -14.81 4.64
CA LEU A 16 -12.42 -13.52 4.36
C LEU A 16 -11.43 -12.35 4.38
N GLN A 17 -10.33 -12.46 5.11
CA GLN A 17 -9.30 -11.42 5.16
C GLN A 17 -8.28 -11.55 4.03
N VAL A 18 -8.03 -12.75 3.56
CA VAL A 18 -6.97 -13.06 2.60
C VAL A 18 -7.50 -13.32 1.19
N SER A 19 -8.77 -13.73 1.03
CA SER A 19 -9.39 -13.92 -0.29
C SER A 19 -9.50 -12.61 -1.10
N ALA A 20 -9.48 -11.45 -0.42
CA ALA A 20 -9.39 -10.15 -1.08
C ALA A 20 -7.94 -9.80 -1.52
N MET A 21 -6.94 -10.60 -1.15
CA MET A 21 -5.52 -10.32 -1.33
C MET A 21 -4.83 -11.48 -2.04
N ALA A 22 -5.19 -11.74 -3.30
CA ALA A 22 -4.33 -12.55 -4.14
C ALA A 22 -2.90 -11.95 -4.11
N PRO A 23 -1.83 -12.80 -4.02
CA PRO A 23 -0.47 -12.26 -3.99
C PRO A 23 -0.27 -11.34 -5.19
N SER A 24 0.06 -10.08 -4.93
CA SER A 24 0.32 -9.10 -5.97
C SER A 24 1.38 -9.65 -6.94
N SER A 25 1.12 -9.59 -8.24
CA SER A 25 2.10 -10.01 -9.22
C SER A 25 3.31 -9.07 -9.22
N ARG A 26 4.46 -9.54 -9.71
CA ARG A 26 5.64 -8.66 -9.92
C ARG A 26 5.33 -7.47 -10.83
N PHE A 27 4.38 -7.63 -11.73
CA PHE A 27 3.93 -6.58 -12.63
C PHE A 27 3.13 -5.51 -11.89
N LEU A 28 2.29 -5.91 -10.93
CA LEU A 28 1.58 -4.96 -10.07
C LEU A 28 2.57 -4.20 -9.16
N GLY A 29 3.52 -4.90 -8.52
CA GLY A 29 4.57 -4.24 -7.73
C GLY A 29 5.35 -3.20 -8.53
N LYS A 30 5.75 -3.52 -9.77
CA LYS A 30 6.42 -2.57 -10.68
C LYS A 30 5.51 -1.38 -11.05
N ALA A 31 4.24 -1.63 -11.33
CA ALA A 31 3.28 -0.58 -11.69
C ALA A 31 2.98 0.37 -10.53
N MET A 32 2.87 -0.17 -9.31
CA MET A 32 2.65 0.62 -8.09
C MET A 32 3.85 1.49 -7.72
N ALA A 33 5.07 1.05 -8.06
CA ALA A 33 6.32 1.74 -7.75
C ALA A 33 6.88 2.59 -8.92
N LYS A 34 6.15 2.75 -10.02
CA LYS A 34 6.70 3.33 -11.27
C LYS A 34 7.17 4.79 -11.14
N ASP A 35 6.51 5.55 -10.26
CA ASP A 35 6.82 6.98 -10.04
C ASP A 35 7.71 7.18 -8.78
N LEU A 36 8.21 6.07 -8.18
CA LEU A 36 9.15 6.07 -7.07
C LEU A 36 10.59 6.01 -7.55
N GLY A 37 11.51 6.44 -6.68
CA GLY A 37 12.94 6.38 -6.93
C GLY A 37 13.75 6.93 -5.76
N PRO A 38 15.08 7.04 -5.89
CA PRO A 38 15.94 7.61 -4.86
C PRO A 38 15.54 9.05 -4.46
N HIS A 39 14.91 9.78 -5.38
CA HIS A 39 14.46 11.15 -5.20
C HIS A 39 13.15 11.27 -4.38
N THR A 40 12.43 10.17 -4.21
CA THR A 40 11.13 10.18 -3.49
C THR A 40 11.28 10.50 -2.00
N GLY A 41 12.47 10.27 -1.43
CA GLY A 41 12.69 10.40 0.00
C GLY A 41 12.04 9.28 0.79
N ARG A 42 11.34 9.62 1.89
CA ARG A 42 10.65 8.63 2.73
C ARG A 42 9.40 8.10 2.04
N VAL A 43 9.21 6.78 2.12
CA VAL A 43 8.05 6.06 1.56
C VAL A 43 7.41 5.21 2.65
N VAL A 44 6.08 5.13 2.63
CA VAL A 44 5.32 4.25 3.52
C VAL A 44 4.54 3.25 2.70
N ASP A 45 4.57 1.97 3.10
CA ASP A 45 3.81 0.88 2.47
C ASP A 45 2.73 0.37 3.45
N PHE A 46 1.47 0.52 3.07
CA PHE A 46 0.32 0.08 3.85
C PHE A 46 -0.15 -1.30 3.40
N GLY A 47 -0.17 -2.27 4.30
CA GLY A 47 -0.61 -3.63 4.03
C GLY A 47 0.31 -4.39 3.07
N PRO A 48 1.63 -4.47 3.36
CA PRO A 48 2.61 -5.14 2.50
C PRO A 48 2.40 -6.65 2.38
N CYS A 49 1.72 -7.29 3.33
CA CYS A 49 1.46 -8.74 3.37
C CYS A 49 2.75 -9.57 3.22
N THR A 50 2.93 -10.24 2.06
CA THR A 50 4.13 -11.02 1.75
C THR A 50 5.30 -10.18 1.24
N GLY A 51 5.13 -8.84 1.12
CA GLY A 51 6.20 -7.91 0.72
C GLY A 51 6.42 -7.79 -0.80
N ARG A 52 5.45 -8.15 -1.63
CA ARG A 52 5.58 -8.00 -3.10
C ARG A 52 5.62 -6.54 -3.53
N LEU A 53 4.77 -5.69 -2.95
CA LEU A 53 4.80 -4.24 -3.20
C LEU A 53 6.08 -3.65 -2.62
N THR A 54 6.44 -4.00 -1.40
CA THR A 54 7.70 -3.62 -0.74
C THR A 54 8.92 -3.90 -1.62
N GLN A 55 9.00 -5.10 -2.22
CA GLN A 55 10.07 -5.44 -3.16
C GLN A 55 10.05 -4.53 -4.40
N GLY A 56 8.86 -4.20 -4.91
CA GLY A 56 8.71 -3.26 -6.02
C GLY A 56 9.23 -1.87 -5.69
N ILE A 57 8.95 -1.38 -4.49
CA ILE A 57 9.42 -0.08 -3.96
C ILE A 57 10.96 -0.06 -3.86
N LEU A 58 11.56 -1.09 -3.26
CA LEU A 58 13.02 -1.22 -3.16
C LEU A 58 13.69 -1.33 -4.53
N ASN A 59 13.11 -2.09 -5.45
CA ASN A 59 13.61 -2.22 -6.82
C ASN A 59 13.52 -0.92 -7.63
N ALA A 60 12.63 0.01 -7.24
CA ALA A 60 12.56 1.34 -7.81
C ALA A 60 13.68 2.29 -7.31
N GLY A 61 14.49 1.85 -6.33
CA GLY A 61 15.63 2.59 -5.80
C GLY A 61 15.35 3.34 -4.50
N VAL A 62 14.20 3.11 -3.87
CA VAL A 62 13.96 3.60 -2.49
C VAL A 62 14.87 2.82 -1.54
N ARG A 63 15.64 3.53 -0.70
CA ARG A 63 16.54 2.89 0.24
C ARG A 63 15.78 2.26 1.41
N PRO A 64 16.23 1.10 1.95
CA PRO A 64 15.55 0.43 3.06
C PRO A 64 15.29 1.33 4.27
N GLU A 65 16.25 2.17 4.65
CA GLU A 65 16.15 3.11 5.77
C GLU A 65 15.11 4.21 5.57
N ASN A 66 14.68 4.45 4.32
CA ASN A 66 13.63 5.40 3.95
C ASN A 66 12.25 4.74 3.81
N LEU A 67 12.14 3.43 4.06
CA LEU A 67 10.90 2.69 3.89
C LEU A 67 10.33 2.23 5.23
N THR A 68 9.05 2.56 5.46
CA THR A 68 8.29 2.15 6.65
C THR A 68 7.07 1.36 6.23
N LEU A 69 6.82 0.23 6.88
CA LEU A 69 5.70 -0.68 6.60
C LEU A 69 4.71 -0.68 7.76
N PHE A 70 3.41 -0.72 7.45
CA PHE A 70 2.31 -0.92 8.40
C PHE A 70 1.58 -2.22 8.05
N GLU A 71 1.63 -3.20 8.93
CA GLU A 71 1.02 -4.51 8.76
C GLU A 71 0.35 -4.96 10.06
N MET A 72 -0.88 -5.44 9.99
CA MET A 72 -1.66 -5.86 11.16
C MET A 72 -1.47 -7.33 11.53
N ASN A 73 -0.98 -8.15 10.59
CA ASN A 73 -0.78 -9.57 10.82
C ASN A 73 0.62 -9.85 11.39
N PRO A 74 0.75 -10.38 12.63
CA PRO A 74 2.05 -10.60 13.26
C PRO A 74 2.93 -11.61 12.52
N GLU A 75 2.35 -12.60 11.80
CA GLU A 75 3.12 -13.55 11.00
C GLU A 75 3.74 -12.87 9.78
N PHE A 76 3.00 -11.96 9.12
CA PHE A 76 3.55 -11.15 8.04
C PHE A 76 4.59 -10.17 8.55
N VAL A 77 4.38 -9.53 9.70
CA VAL A 77 5.39 -8.65 10.31
C VAL A 77 6.70 -9.39 10.56
N ALA A 78 6.65 -10.59 11.16
CA ALA A 78 7.84 -11.42 11.37
C ALA A 78 8.55 -11.78 10.05
N HIS A 79 7.77 -12.17 9.03
CA HIS A 79 8.27 -12.46 7.69
C HIS A 79 8.95 -11.24 7.03
N LEU A 80 8.30 -10.06 7.09
CA LEU A 80 8.79 -8.82 6.50
C LEU A 80 10.10 -8.35 7.14
N ARG A 81 10.19 -8.40 8.49
CA ARG A 81 11.42 -8.07 9.23
C ARG A 81 12.60 -8.97 8.85
N ALA A 82 12.33 -10.27 8.69
CA ALA A 82 13.37 -11.22 8.27
C ALA A 82 13.80 -11.02 6.81
N ARG A 83 12.84 -10.64 5.95
CA ARG A 83 13.07 -10.51 4.50
C ARG A 83 13.71 -9.20 4.08
N PHE A 84 13.39 -8.11 4.76
CA PHE A 84 13.81 -6.75 4.41
C PHE A 84 14.59 -6.08 5.55
N PRO A 85 15.85 -6.51 5.80
CA PRO A 85 16.67 -5.87 6.82
C PRO A 85 16.88 -4.38 6.50
N GLY A 86 16.83 -3.54 7.53
CA GLY A 86 16.94 -2.08 7.39
C GLY A 86 15.62 -1.36 7.12
N VAL A 87 14.53 -2.07 6.81
CA VAL A 87 13.19 -1.49 6.66
C VAL A 87 12.49 -1.46 8.02
N THR A 88 11.85 -0.34 8.37
CA THR A 88 11.05 -0.22 9.58
C THR A 88 9.70 -0.92 9.40
N VAL A 89 9.30 -1.82 10.32
CA VAL A 89 8.03 -2.56 10.23
C VAL A 89 7.23 -2.40 11.53
N HIS A 90 6.06 -1.77 11.43
CA HIS A 90 5.10 -1.60 12.53
C HIS A 90 4.02 -2.70 12.47
N LEU A 91 3.76 -3.33 13.62
CA LEU A 91 2.57 -4.16 13.82
C LEU A 91 1.39 -3.25 14.19
N ALA A 92 0.78 -2.63 13.18
CA ALA A 92 -0.24 -1.60 13.38
C ALA A 92 -1.10 -1.42 12.13
N GLY A 93 -2.27 -0.81 12.29
CA GLY A 93 -3.13 -0.42 11.18
C GLY A 93 -2.62 0.84 10.46
N ALA A 94 -2.91 0.94 9.19
CA ALA A 94 -2.50 2.06 8.33
C ALA A 94 -3.02 3.43 8.84
N GLU A 95 -4.21 3.44 9.46
CA GLU A 95 -4.86 4.64 10.03
C GLU A 95 -4.09 5.23 11.21
N THR A 96 -3.20 4.45 11.83
CA THR A 96 -2.39 4.91 12.98
C THR A 96 -1.07 5.57 12.55
N SER A 97 -0.77 5.58 11.25
CA SER A 97 0.51 6.09 10.73
C SER A 97 0.87 7.51 11.18
N PRO A 98 -0.07 8.48 11.38
CA PRO A 98 0.28 9.81 11.87
C PRO A 98 0.82 9.86 13.32
N GLN A 99 0.66 8.77 14.08
CA GLN A 99 1.16 8.68 15.45
C GLN A 99 2.65 8.30 15.53
N THR A 100 3.19 7.73 14.45
CA THR A 100 4.55 7.16 14.44
C THR A 100 5.42 7.66 13.29
N VAL A 101 4.81 8.22 12.25
CA VAL A 101 5.52 8.72 11.06
C VAL A 101 5.44 10.24 11.02
N GLU A 102 6.59 10.89 11.01
CA GLU A 102 6.68 12.35 10.84
C GLU A 102 6.22 12.79 9.45
N LYS A 103 5.65 13.98 9.37
CA LYS A 103 5.24 14.61 8.11
C LYS A 103 6.40 14.77 7.13
N GLY A 104 6.07 14.90 5.84
CA GLY A 104 7.06 15.08 4.77
C GLY A 104 7.43 13.77 4.06
N VAL A 105 6.57 12.75 4.14
CA VAL A 105 6.67 11.51 3.34
C VAL A 105 6.47 11.85 1.86
N GLY A 106 7.32 11.33 0.98
CA GLY A 106 7.22 11.59 -0.47
C GLY A 106 6.15 10.74 -1.14
N ALA A 107 5.93 9.51 -0.68
CA ALA A 107 4.86 8.66 -1.21
C ALA A 107 4.32 7.67 -0.18
N VAL A 108 3.03 7.37 -0.29
CA VAL A 108 2.39 6.24 0.38
C VAL A 108 1.93 5.26 -0.70
N VAL A 109 2.35 4.01 -0.60
CA VAL A 109 1.90 2.89 -1.45
C VAL A 109 0.99 2.00 -0.62
N SER A 110 -0.18 1.63 -1.14
CA SER A 110 -1.14 0.86 -0.35
C SER A 110 -1.57 -0.41 -1.07
N GLY A 111 -1.30 -1.53 -0.40
CA GLY A 111 -1.83 -2.85 -0.74
C GLY A 111 -3.11 -3.20 0.00
N VAL A 112 -3.64 -2.30 0.82
CA VAL A 112 -4.82 -2.54 1.65
C VAL A 112 -6.06 -2.71 0.77
N PRO A 113 -6.90 -3.75 0.97
CA PRO A 113 -8.09 -4.01 0.16
C PRO A 113 -9.25 -3.07 0.54
N LEU A 114 -9.09 -1.77 0.30
CA LEU A 114 -10.02 -0.73 0.75
C LEU A 114 -11.47 -1.01 0.35
N LEU A 115 -11.72 -1.52 -0.86
CA LEU A 115 -13.09 -1.82 -1.33
C LEU A 115 -13.83 -2.85 -0.47
N SER A 116 -13.10 -3.70 0.27
CA SER A 116 -13.65 -4.70 1.19
C SER A 116 -13.87 -4.16 2.60
N MET A 117 -13.54 -2.88 2.85
CA MET A 117 -13.64 -2.28 4.19
C MET A 117 -14.85 -1.34 4.31
N PRO A 118 -15.34 -1.09 5.54
CA PRO A 118 -16.34 -0.06 5.78
C PRO A 118 -15.86 1.31 5.30
N MET A 119 -16.76 2.14 4.79
CA MET A 119 -16.44 3.45 4.20
C MET A 119 -15.69 4.37 5.17
N ALA A 120 -16.08 4.39 6.45
CA ALA A 120 -15.41 5.19 7.47
C ALA A 120 -13.92 4.82 7.62
N LEU A 121 -13.58 3.53 7.56
CA LEU A 121 -12.19 3.07 7.65
C LEU A 121 -11.40 3.39 6.38
N ARG A 122 -12.01 3.25 5.17
CA ARG A 122 -11.36 3.67 3.90
C ARG A 122 -10.96 5.14 3.97
N ARG A 123 -11.90 5.99 4.42
CA ARG A 123 -11.70 7.42 4.58
C ARG A 123 -10.58 7.69 5.60
N SER A 124 -10.61 7.07 6.77
CA SER A 124 -9.59 7.23 7.81
C SER A 124 -8.18 6.86 7.33
N ILE A 125 -8.04 5.75 6.59
CA ILE A 125 -6.75 5.34 6.01
C ILE A 125 -6.25 6.37 4.99
N MET A 126 -7.14 6.89 4.14
CA MET A 126 -6.76 7.91 3.16
C MET A 126 -6.36 9.23 3.85
N GLU A 127 -7.15 9.69 4.84
CA GLU A 127 -6.82 10.88 5.64
C GLU A 127 -5.47 10.74 6.35
N SER A 128 -5.22 9.59 6.97
CA SER A 128 -3.95 9.30 7.64
C SER A 128 -2.75 9.35 6.68
N ALA A 129 -2.91 8.80 5.47
CA ALA A 129 -1.88 8.90 4.44
C ALA A 129 -1.57 10.36 4.09
N PHE A 130 -2.62 11.17 3.87
CA PHE A 130 -2.42 12.59 3.52
C PHE A 130 -1.99 13.47 4.69
N GLN A 131 -2.16 13.03 5.95
CA GLN A 131 -1.59 13.72 7.11
C GLN A 131 -0.06 13.60 7.18
N ILE A 132 0.52 12.48 6.73
CA ILE A 132 1.98 12.26 6.74
C ILE A 132 2.67 12.68 5.45
N LEU A 133 1.96 12.71 4.32
CA LEU A 133 2.51 13.13 3.02
C LEU A 133 2.96 14.59 3.05
N GLY A 134 4.11 14.86 2.44
CA GLY A 134 4.59 16.21 2.13
C GLY A 134 3.68 16.95 1.13
N PRO A 135 3.93 18.23 0.87
CA PRO A 135 3.10 19.04 -0.05
C PRO A 135 2.97 18.41 -1.44
N ASP A 136 4.07 17.92 -2.01
CA ASP A 136 4.13 17.29 -3.33
C ASP A 136 3.98 15.77 -3.28
N GLY A 137 3.74 15.22 -2.08
CA GLY A 137 3.61 13.78 -1.85
C GLY A 137 2.37 13.20 -2.51
N PHE A 138 2.40 11.90 -2.79
CA PHE A 138 1.31 11.21 -3.47
C PHE A 138 1.00 9.86 -2.83
N TYR A 139 -0.27 9.44 -3.00
CA TYR A 139 -0.76 8.16 -2.55
C TYR A 139 -1.06 7.27 -3.75
N VAL A 140 -0.59 6.02 -3.72
CA VAL A 140 -0.80 5.02 -4.76
C VAL A 140 -1.59 3.86 -4.21
N GLN A 141 -2.68 3.51 -4.87
CA GLN A 141 -3.58 2.42 -4.52
C GLN A 141 -3.94 1.62 -5.75
N PHE A 142 -4.07 0.30 -5.62
CA PHE A 142 -4.69 -0.49 -6.68
C PHE A 142 -6.11 -0.92 -6.30
N THR A 143 -6.92 -1.19 -7.32
CA THR A 143 -8.23 -1.83 -7.21
C THR A 143 -8.41 -2.86 -8.31
N TYR A 144 -9.29 -3.83 -8.08
CA TYR A 144 -9.71 -4.77 -9.12
C TYR A 144 -10.90 -4.24 -9.95
N GLY A 145 -11.50 -3.12 -9.51
CA GLY A 145 -12.59 -2.44 -10.21
C GLY A 145 -12.11 -1.23 -11.01
N PRO A 146 -13.01 -0.62 -11.81
CA PRO A 146 -12.68 0.55 -12.64
C PRO A 146 -12.60 1.85 -11.85
N ARG A 147 -13.14 1.89 -10.63
CA ARG A 147 -13.23 3.10 -9.80
C ARG A 147 -12.23 3.06 -8.65
N PRO A 148 -11.82 4.24 -8.14
CA PRO A 148 -11.02 4.33 -6.92
C PRO A 148 -11.80 3.84 -5.70
N ALA A 149 -11.10 3.70 -4.56
CA ALA A 149 -11.66 3.16 -3.33
C ALA A 149 -12.63 4.11 -2.60
N LEU A 150 -12.56 5.41 -2.88
CA LEU A 150 -13.49 6.44 -2.41
C LEU A 150 -14.28 7.00 -3.59
N GLU A 151 -15.51 7.42 -3.32
CA GLU A 151 -16.35 8.09 -4.29
C GLU A 151 -15.88 9.52 -4.56
N GLU A 152 -16.22 10.07 -5.72
CA GLU A 152 -15.79 11.40 -6.16
C GLU A 152 -16.13 12.50 -5.14
N ALA A 153 -17.35 12.49 -4.58
CA ALA A 153 -17.77 13.45 -3.57
C ALA A 153 -16.89 13.39 -2.29
N GLN A 154 -16.43 12.21 -1.92
CA GLN A 154 -15.55 12.03 -0.75
C GLN A 154 -14.13 12.52 -1.06
N LEU A 155 -13.61 12.24 -2.25
CA LEU A 155 -12.31 12.73 -2.69
C LEU A 155 -12.30 14.26 -2.74
N GLN A 156 -13.35 14.87 -3.29
CA GLN A 156 -13.52 16.32 -3.30
C GLN A 156 -13.60 16.92 -1.88
N SER A 157 -14.31 16.24 -0.95
CA SER A 157 -14.40 16.70 0.46
C SER A 157 -13.06 16.63 1.18
N LEU A 158 -12.12 15.82 0.69
CA LEU A 158 -10.75 15.73 1.19
C LEU A 158 -9.76 16.63 0.43
N GLY A 159 -10.22 17.39 -0.57
CA GLY A 159 -9.35 18.19 -1.44
C GLY A 159 -8.39 17.33 -2.26
N LEU A 160 -8.84 16.16 -2.73
CA LEU A 160 -8.02 15.21 -3.47
C LEU A 160 -8.45 15.09 -4.92
N VAL A 161 -7.46 14.98 -5.78
CA VAL A 161 -7.61 14.60 -7.18
C VAL A 161 -6.94 13.26 -7.43
N TRP A 162 -7.44 12.53 -8.43
CA TRP A 162 -6.88 11.22 -8.76
C TRP A 162 -6.79 10.99 -10.27
N LYS A 163 -5.92 10.06 -10.64
CA LYS A 163 -5.84 9.53 -12.01
C LYS A 163 -5.54 8.05 -11.99
N GLN A 164 -6.06 7.30 -12.97
CA GLN A 164 -5.59 5.94 -13.23
C GLN A 164 -4.22 6.04 -13.91
N THR A 165 -3.20 5.47 -13.29
CA THR A 165 -1.81 5.56 -13.75
C THR A 165 -1.31 4.28 -14.42
N ALA A 166 -1.98 3.13 -14.18
CA ALA A 166 -1.69 1.88 -14.87
C ALA A 166 -2.90 0.94 -14.91
N TYR A 167 -2.87 0.02 -15.88
CA TYR A 167 -3.69 -1.19 -15.92
C TYR A 167 -2.76 -2.39 -16.02
N VAL A 168 -2.94 -3.37 -15.15
CA VAL A 168 -2.07 -4.54 -15.01
C VAL A 168 -2.86 -5.83 -15.32
N PRO A 169 -2.98 -6.22 -16.59
CA PRO A 169 -3.73 -7.41 -16.99
C PRO A 169 -3.07 -8.71 -16.50
N LEU A 170 -1.73 -8.70 -16.31
CA LEU A 170 -0.96 -9.84 -15.81
C LEU A 170 -0.95 -9.94 -14.28
N ASN A 171 -1.93 -9.34 -13.62
CA ASN A 171 -2.29 -9.62 -12.23
C ASN A 171 -3.58 -10.44 -12.22
N LEU A 172 -3.76 -11.30 -11.25
CA LEU A 172 -4.97 -12.12 -11.13
C LEU A 172 -5.68 -11.84 -9.79
N PRO A 173 -6.87 -11.20 -9.82
CA PRO A 173 -7.55 -10.58 -10.98
C PRO A 173 -6.75 -9.40 -11.57
N PRO A 174 -7.07 -8.97 -12.82
CA PRO A 174 -6.48 -7.76 -13.39
C PRO A 174 -6.68 -6.54 -12.49
N ALA A 175 -5.66 -5.72 -12.34
CA ALA A 175 -5.66 -4.59 -11.41
C ALA A 175 -5.50 -3.24 -12.12
N ARG A 176 -6.10 -2.21 -11.55
CA ARG A 176 -5.90 -0.80 -11.94
C ARG A 176 -5.19 -0.06 -10.82
N VAL A 177 -4.20 0.73 -11.18
CA VAL A 177 -3.44 1.56 -10.25
C VAL A 177 -3.95 2.99 -10.35
N HIS A 178 -4.25 3.56 -9.20
CA HIS A 178 -4.73 4.93 -9.04
C HIS A 178 -3.72 5.72 -8.22
N THR A 179 -3.37 6.91 -8.67
CA THR A 179 -2.53 7.85 -7.93
C THR A 179 -3.37 9.04 -7.52
N PHE A 180 -3.26 9.42 -6.25
CA PHE A 180 -3.99 10.52 -5.63
C PHE A 180 -3.00 11.60 -5.18
N ARG A 181 -3.41 12.86 -5.32
CA ARG A 181 -2.66 14.05 -4.87
C ARG A 181 -3.63 15.06 -4.25
N ARG A 182 -3.09 16.02 -3.53
CA ARG A 182 -3.87 17.23 -3.19
C ARG A 182 -4.22 18.00 -4.45
N ALA A 183 -5.44 18.61 -4.48
CA ALA A 183 -5.92 19.43 -5.56
C ALA A 183 -5.12 20.72 -5.71
#